data_146166df0df60f24c747665b779d133d
#
_entry.id   146166df0df60f24c747665b779d133d
#
_cell.length_a   1.000
_cell.length_b   1.000
_cell.length_c   1.000
_cell.angle_alpha   90.00
_cell.angle_beta   90.00
_cell.angle_gamma   90.00
#
_symmetry.space_group_name_H-M   'P 1'
#
loop_
_entity.id
_entity.type
_entity.pdbx_description
1 polymer ?
#
loop_
_entity_poly.entity_id
_entity_poly.type
_entity_poly.pdbx_seq_one_letter_code
_entity_poly.pdbx_strand_id
1 'polypeptide(L)'
;MVSPTVAALPSDNPESDMSVLHSLYGYGFVGVVIVSTLFLQFVGKEHWMYLTLFWAVPSIFASVLLFIAKLPDMNMEQDEVKTVNTKHRTKSLVLCVACIFLGACAENTMSNWISVYTENALNMPKVWGDIFGMSFFAIFLALTRTFYAKYGKNIYKVLTFSMIGAVVCYVIVAISPSAIISLIACVVVGICTSMLWPGTLILMEEKVPEVGVAAYALMAAGGDFGASFAPQTLGVIVDNVSVSEWAVNIGLVLSLTPEQVGFKFGMLIATIFPILGVILLAYMKKHFGQA
;
A
#
# COMPACT_ATOMS: atom_id res chain seq x y z
N MET A 1 -6.52 -0.35 15.08
CA MET A 1 -6.51 -1.18 16.31
C MET A 1 -6.74 -2.69 16.07
N VAL A 2 -7.12 -3.13 14.87
CA VAL A 2 -7.40 -4.55 14.59
C VAL A 2 -6.12 -5.41 14.59
N SER A 3 -5.00 -4.90 14.03
CA SER A 3 -3.75 -5.65 13.95
C SER A 3 -3.19 -6.09 15.31
N PRO A 4 -3.07 -5.22 16.34
CA PRO A 4 -2.63 -5.66 17.67
C PRO A 4 -3.63 -6.62 18.35
N THR A 5 -4.92 -6.50 18.05
CA THR A 5 -5.93 -7.44 18.56
C THR A 5 -5.73 -8.84 17.98
N VAL A 6 -5.48 -8.93 16.66
CA VAL A 6 -5.21 -10.22 15.99
C VAL A 6 -3.88 -10.81 16.47
N ALA A 7 -2.85 -9.99 16.65
CA ALA A 7 -1.58 -10.44 17.20
C ALA A 7 -1.68 -10.96 18.65
N ALA A 8 -2.66 -10.50 19.43
CA ALA A 8 -2.92 -10.95 20.80
C ALA A 8 -3.78 -12.24 20.87
N LEU A 9 -4.32 -12.72 19.76
CA LEU A 9 -5.09 -13.98 19.74
C LEU A 9 -4.14 -15.19 19.78
N PRO A 10 -4.49 -16.23 20.53
CA PRO A 10 -3.76 -17.49 20.48
C PRO A 10 -3.79 -18.08 19.06
N SER A 11 -2.63 -18.28 18.46
CA SER A 11 -2.51 -18.80 17.10
C SER A 11 -1.28 -19.70 16.95
N ASP A 12 -1.44 -20.75 16.13
CA ASP A 12 -0.32 -21.63 15.73
C ASP A 12 0.57 -20.96 14.66
N ASN A 13 0.05 -19.91 13.97
CA ASN A 13 0.78 -19.19 12.93
C ASN A 13 0.37 -17.70 12.86
N PRO A 14 0.88 -16.85 13.76
CA PRO A 14 0.53 -15.42 13.82
C PRO A 14 0.83 -14.65 12.53
N GLU A 15 1.90 -15.01 11.80
CA GLU A 15 2.23 -14.39 10.51
C GLU A 15 1.14 -14.62 9.46
N SER A 16 0.60 -15.85 9.43
CA SER A 16 -0.53 -16.20 8.55
C SER A 16 -1.75 -15.36 8.88
N ASP A 17 -2.11 -15.26 10.16
CA ASP A 17 -3.29 -14.54 10.59
C ASP A 17 -3.20 -13.05 10.28
N MET A 18 -2.04 -12.45 10.48
CA MET A 18 -1.77 -11.06 10.09
C MET A 18 -1.92 -10.86 8.58
N SER A 19 -1.40 -11.80 7.78
CA SER A 19 -1.51 -11.72 6.33
C SER A 19 -2.96 -11.92 5.84
N VAL A 20 -3.72 -12.85 6.46
CA VAL A 20 -5.15 -13.04 6.18
C VAL A 20 -5.96 -11.80 6.52
N LEU A 21 -5.75 -11.22 7.71
CA LEU A 21 -6.40 -9.97 8.09
C LEU A 21 -6.24 -8.89 7.02
N HIS A 22 -5.02 -8.67 6.58
CA HIS A 22 -4.73 -7.67 5.57
C HIS A 22 -5.18 -8.06 4.15
N SER A 23 -5.40 -9.35 3.87
CA SER A 23 -5.99 -9.77 2.59
C SER A 23 -7.46 -9.39 2.47
N LEU A 24 -8.21 -9.41 3.58
CA LEU A 24 -9.61 -8.99 3.62
C LEU A 24 -9.80 -7.52 3.22
N TYR A 25 -8.83 -6.66 3.56
CA TYR A 25 -8.80 -5.28 3.06
C TYR A 25 -8.81 -5.25 1.53
N GLY A 26 -7.97 -6.03 0.87
CA GLY A 26 -7.89 -6.06 -0.59
C GLY A 26 -9.18 -6.58 -1.24
N TYR A 27 -9.82 -7.62 -0.69
CA TYR A 27 -11.12 -8.10 -1.19
C TYR A 27 -12.23 -7.08 -0.98
N GLY A 28 -12.24 -6.38 0.17
CA GLY A 28 -13.16 -5.27 0.40
C GLY A 28 -12.94 -4.13 -0.59
N PHE A 29 -11.69 -3.80 -0.88
CA PHE A 29 -11.33 -2.78 -1.88
C PHE A 29 -11.90 -3.13 -3.27
N VAL A 30 -11.75 -4.37 -3.74
CA VAL A 30 -12.36 -4.84 -5.00
C VAL A 30 -13.86 -4.62 -5.00
N GLY A 31 -14.56 -5.04 -3.93
CA GLY A 31 -15.99 -4.86 -3.79
C GLY A 31 -16.41 -3.39 -3.90
N VAL A 32 -15.71 -2.51 -3.17
CA VAL A 32 -15.98 -1.06 -3.20
C VAL A 32 -15.77 -0.50 -4.61
N VAL A 33 -14.68 -0.82 -5.28
CA VAL A 33 -14.40 -0.29 -6.63
C VAL A 33 -15.45 -0.75 -7.62
N ILE A 34 -15.72 -2.06 -7.71
CA ILE A 34 -16.67 -2.60 -8.70
C ILE A 34 -18.07 -2.03 -8.46
N VAL A 35 -18.59 -2.10 -7.24
CA VAL A 35 -19.94 -1.62 -6.91
C VAL A 35 -20.06 -0.12 -7.18
N SER A 36 -19.07 0.67 -6.75
CA SER A 36 -19.10 2.12 -6.93
C SER A 36 -19.01 2.50 -8.42
N THR A 37 -18.13 1.85 -9.19
CA THR A 37 -17.99 2.12 -10.63
C THR A 37 -19.28 1.78 -11.38
N LEU A 38 -19.86 0.61 -11.11
CA LEU A 38 -21.11 0.20 -11.76
C LEU A 38 -22.27 1.11 -11.33
N PHE A 39 -22.36 1.48 -10.06
CA PHE A 39 -23.37 2.41 -9.59
C PHE A 39 -23.28 3.76 -10.33
N LEU A 40 -22.10 4.37 -10.37
CA LEU A 40 -21.90 5.65 -11.04
C LEU A 40 -22.11 5.58 -12.55
N GLN A 41 -21.86 4.41 -13.17
CA GLN A 41 -22.07 4.18 -14.59
C GLN A 41 -23.55 4.02 -14.95
N PHE A 42 -24.33 3.28 -14.16
CA PHE A 42 -25.71 2.93 -14.49
C PHE A 42 -26.75 3.84 -13.85
N VAL A 43 -26.48 4.34 -12.62
CA VAL A 43 -27.42 5.20 -11.87
C VAL A 43 -27.12 6.68 -12.11
N GLY A 44 -25.85 7.02 -12.36
CA GLY A 44 -25.43 8.39 -12.65
C GLY A 44 -24.64 9.03 -11.50
N LYS A 45 -23.74 9.94 -11.89
CA LYS A 45 -22.83 10.62 -10.95
C LYS A 45 -23.57 11.57 -10.01
N GLU A 46 -24.71 12.09 -10.41
CA GLU A 46 -25.59 12.99 -9.64
C GLU A 46 -26.17 12.30 -8.40
N HIS A 47 -26.21 10.98 -8.39
CA HIS A 47 -26.78 10.17 -7.29
C HIS A 47 -25.71 9.67 -6.30
N TRP A 48 -24.52 10.23 -6.29
CA TRP A 48 -23.40 9.80 -5.42
C TRP A 48 -23.76 9.75 -3.92
N MET A 49 -24.71 10.56 -3.47
CA MET A 49 -25.19 10.53 -2.06
C MET A 49 -25.77 9.18 -1.67
N TYR A 50 -26.49 8.50 -2.55
CA TYR A 50 -27.05 7.18 -2.24
C TYR A 50 -25.95 6.12 -2.13
N LEU A 51 -24.86 6.28 -2.89
CA LEU A 51 -23.69 5.41 -2.78
C LEU A 51 -22.98 5.58 -1.44
N THR A 52 -22.84 6.80 -0.93
CA THR A 52 -22.27 7.04 0.40
C THR A 52 -23.13 6.48 1.52
N LEU A 53 -24.46 6.61 1.42
CA LEU A 53 -25.41 5.99 2.35
C LEU A 53 -25.32 4.46 2.32
N PHE A 54 -25.18 3.87 1.13
CA PHE A 54 -24.98 2.43 0.99
C PHE A 54 -23.71 1.96 1.73
N TRP A 55 -22.58 2.68 1.57
CA TRP A 55 -21.31 2.34 2.25
C TRP A 55 -21.31 2.64 3.75
N ALA A 56 -22.24 3.45 4.25
CA ALA A 56 -22.42 3.63 5.69
C ALA A 56 -22.98 2.37 6.36
N VAL A 57 -23.80 1.55 5.66
CA VAL A 57 -24.41 0.35 6.24
C VAL A 57 -23.40 -0.69 6.73
N PRO A 58 -22.42 -1.18 5.91
CA PRO A 58 -21.42 -2.11 6.41
C PRO A 58 -20.55 -1.51 7.51
N SER A 59 -20.28 -0.20 7.51
CA SER A 59 -19.52 0.48 8.56
C SER A 59 -20.26 0.46 9.89
N ILE A 60 -21.57 0.74 9.90
CA ILE A 60 -22.42 0.65 11.08
C ILE A 60 -22.48 -0.79 11.59
N PHE A 61 -22.69 -1.76 10.68
CA PHE A 61 -22.73 -3.18 11.03
C PHE A 61 -21.42 -3.64 11.66
N ALA A 62 -20.26 -3.27 11.08
CA ALA A 62 -18.94 -3.58 11.65
C ALA A 62 -18.76 -2.94 13.04
N SER A 63 -19.23 -1.71 13.25
CA SER A 63 -19.16 -1.04 14.54
C SER A 63 -19.99 -1.76 15.61
N VAL A 64 -21.19 -2.22 15.26
CA VAL A 64 -22.04 -3.01 16.16
C VAL A 64 -21.38 -4.34 16.50
N LEU A 65 -20.83 -5.04 15.51
CA LEU A 65 -20.11 -6.31 15.74
C LEU A 65 -18.91 -6.12 16.69
N LEU A 66 -18.11 -5.08 16.50
CA LEU A 66 -16.97 -4.79 17.38
C LEU A 66 -17.41 -4.41 18.80
N PHE A 67 -18.56 -3.75 18.94
CA PHE A 67 -19.10 -3.39 20.24
C PHE A 67 -19.55 -4.60 21.07
N ILE A 68 -20.10 -5.64 20.43
CA ILE A 68 -20.56 -6.87 21.09
C ILE A 68 -19.48 -7.97 21.14
N ALA A 69 -18.40 -7.85 20.38
CA ALA A 69 -17.31 -8.82 20.37
C ALA A 69 -16.54 -8.80 21.70
N LYS A 70 -16.25 -9.97 22.24
CA LYS A 70 -15.33 -10.10 23.37
C LYS A 70 -13.90 -9.98 22.83
N LEU A 71 -13.29 -8.84 23.01
CA LEU A 71 -11.90 -8.62 22.66
C LEU A 71 -10.97 -9.28 23.68
N PRO A 72 -9.79 -9.79 23.26
CA PRO A 72 -8.82 -10.33 24.19
C PRO A 72 -8.30 -9.23 25.11
N ASP A 73 -7.97 -9.59 26.35
CA ASP A 73 -7.31 -8.67 27.27
C ASP A 73 -5.93 -8.29 26.72
N MET A 74 -5.81 -7.01 26.41
CA MET A 74 -4.54 -6.43 25.92
C MET A 74 -3.60 -6.08 27.08
N ASN A 75 -3.82 -6.64 28.26
CA ASN A 75 -2.90 -6.54 29.40
C ASN A 75 -1.63 -7.29 29.00
N MET A 76 -0.74 -6.59 28.37
CA MET A 76 0.65 -6.99 28.33
C MET A 76 1.12 -6.95 29.79
N GLU A 77 1.24 -8.12 30.40
CA GLU A 77 2.00 -8.25 31.61
C GLU A 77 3.32 -7.51 31.36
N GLN A 78 3.58 -6.52 32.20
CA GLN A 78 4.91 -5.94 32.30
C GLN A 78 5.78 -7.06 32.89
N ASP A 79 6.08 -8.07 32.08
CA ASP A 79 7.12 -9.02 32.41
C ASP A 79 8.34 -8.21 32.82
N GLU A 80 8.88 -8.57 33.97
CA GLU A 80 10.03 -7.93 34.61
C GLU A 80 11.03 -7.46 33.54
N VAL A 81 11.30 -6.18 33.55
CA VAL A 81 12.20 -5.48 32.60
C VAL A 81 13.52 -6.25 32.53
N LYS A 82 13.57 -7.30 31.71
CA LYS A 82 14.84 -7.82 31.23
C LYS A 82 15.56 -6.63 30.62
N THR A 83 16.77 -6.39 30.96
CA THR A 83 17.60 -5.28 30.51
C THR A 83 17.80 -5.30 29.01
N VAL A 84 16.71 -5.07 28.28
CA VAL A 84 16.74 -4.92 26.82
C VAL A 84 17.45 -3.61 26.52
N ASN A 85 18.42 -3.68 25.62
CA ASN A 85 19.14 -2.49 25.18
C ASN A 85 18.15 -1.53 24.50
N THR A 86 17.58 -0.61 25.28
CA THR A 86 16.53 0.34 24.87
C THR A 86 16.91 1.09 23.59
N LYS A 87 18.19 1.43 23.43
CA LYS A 87 18.69 2.14 22.24
C LYS A 87 18.62 1.26 20.99
N HIS A 88 18.91 -0.03 21.10
CA HIS A 88 18.81 -0.96 19.98
C HIS A 88 17.34 -1.20 19.59
N ARG A 89 16.46 -1.41 20.58
CA ARG A 89 15.02 -1.55 20.39
C ARG A 89 14.41 -0.34 19.67
N THR A 90 14.68 0.87 20.18
CA THR A 90 14.16 2.11 19.56
C THR A 90 14.65 2.26 18.12
N LYS A 91 15.95 2.00 17.86
CA LYS A 91 16.49 2.08 16.50
C LYS A 91 15.82 1.07 15.57
N SER A 92 15.63 -0.16 16.00
CA SER A 92 14.95 -1.21 15.24
C SER A 92 13.51 -0.83 14.90
N LEU A 93 12.77 -0.28 15.87
CA LEU A 93 11.41 0.20 15.65
C LEU A 93 11.35 1.37 14.65
N VAL A 94 12.25 2.35 14.78
CA VAL A 94 12.33 3.49 13.84
C VAL A 94 12.61 3.00 12.41
N LEU A 95 13.48 2.01 12.24
CA LEU A 95 13.75 1.42 10.93
C LEU A 95 12.50 0.71 10.35
N CYS A 96 11.74 0.00 11.18
CA CYS A 96 10.49 -0.61 10.75
C CYS A 96 9.44 0.45 10.38
N VAL A 97 9.30 1.53 11.16
CA VAL A 97 8.41 2.66 10.84
C VAL A 97 8.80 3.32 9.51
N ALA A 98 10.10 3.54 9.27
CA ALA A 98 10.56 4.06 7.98
C ALA A 98 10.28 3.09 6.82
N CYS A 99 10.41 1.78 7.07
CA CYS A 99 10.11 0.76 6.05
C CYS A 99 8.63 0.73 5.68
N ILE A 100 7.71 0.74 6.67
CA ILE A 100 6.27 0.77 6.40
C ILE A 100 5.85 2.09 5.74
N PHE A 101 6.44 3.22 6.12
CA PHE A 101 6.24 4.51 5.47
C PHE A 101 6.56 4.42 3.97
N LEU A 102 7.75 3.94 3.60
CA LEU A 102 8.15 3.81 2.19
C LEU A 102 7.30 2.79 1.43
N GLY A 103 6.92 1.70 2.08
CA GLY A 103 6.00 0.70 1.52
C GLY A 103 4.62 1.28 1.25
N ALA A 104 4.08 2.03 2.21
CA ALA A 104 2.79 2.69 2.09
C ALA A 104 2.81 3.79 1.01
N CYS A 105 3.91 4.54 0.89
CA CYS A 105 4.12 5.46 -0.23
C CYS A 105 3.99 4.75 -1.57
N ALA A 106 4.68 3.61 -1.75
CA ALA A 106 4.66 2.88 -3.00
C ALA A 106 3.28 2.24 -3.30
N GLU A 107 2.61 1.64 -2.31
CA GLU A 107 1.28 1.04 -2.49
C GLU A 107 0.23 2.11 -2.78
N ASN A 108 0.14 3.14 -1.94
CA ASN A 108 -0.94 4.12 -2.01
C ASN A 108 -0.80 5.12 -3.14
N THR A 109 0.40 5.41 -3.61
CA THR A 109 0.57 6.21 -4.83
C THR A 109 -0.10 5.52 -6.02
N MET A 110 0.16 4.22 -6.23
CA MET A 110 -0.46 3.50 -7.33
C MET A 110 -1.96 3.33 -7.13
N SER A 111 -2.42 2.88 -5.97
CA SER A 111 -3.83 2.62 -5.71
C SER A 111 -4.72 3.86 -5.83
N ASN A 112 -4.22 5.04 -5.45
CA ASN A 112 -4.98 6.29 -5.59
C ASN A 112 -4.95 6.88 -7.00
N TRP A 113 -3.89 6.64 -7.75
CA TRP A 113 -3.70 7.29 -9.05
C TRP A 113 -3.95 6.41 -10.28
N ILE A 114 -4.07 5.09 -10.12
CA ILE A 114 -4.20 4.15 -11.26
C ILE A 114 -5.41 4.47 -12.15
N SER A 115 -6.58 4.81 -11.59
CA SER A 115 -7.77 5.16 -12.37
C SER A 115 -7.55 6.44 -13.17
N VAL A 116 -7.08 7.51 -12.53
CA VAL A 116 -6.83 8.81 -13.17
C VAL A 116 -5.66 8.71 -14.17
N TYR A 117 -4.62 7.96 -13.84
CA TYR A 117 -3.50 7.70 -14.74
C TYR A 117 -3.94 6.96 -16.02
N THR A 118 -4.76 5.93 -15.90
CA THR A 118 -5.25 5.18 -17.06
C THR A 118 -6.17 6.02 -17.93
N GLU A 119 -6.99 6.87 -17.34
CA GLU A 119 -7.86 7.79 -18.08
C GLU A 119 -7.04 8.87 -18.81
N ASN A 120 -6.20 9.62 -18.10
CA ASN A 120 -5.57 10.83 -18.64
C ASN A 120 -4.23 10.55 -19.33
N ALA A 121 -3.41 9.62 -18.79
CA ALA A 121 -2.12 9.32 -19.38
C ALA A 121 -2.17 8.26 -20.48
N LEU A 122 -3.11 7.30 -20.37
CA LEU A 122 -3.25 6.22 -21.35
C LEU A 122 -4.43 6.39 -22.30
N ASN A 123 -5.24 7.46 -22.15
CA ASN A 123 -6.46 7.72 -22.95
C ASN A 123 -7.46 6.54 -22.93
N MET A 124 -7.57 5.84 -21.81
CA MET A 124 -8.52 4.74 -21.65
C MET A 124 -9.84 5.23 -21.05
N PRO A 125 -11.01 4.69 -21.43
CA PRO A 125 -12.25 5.01 -20.75
C PRO A 125 -12.14 4.74 -19.24
N LYS A 126 -12.61 5.68 -18.40
CA LYS A 126 -12.51 5.60 -16.93
C LYS A 126 -12.98 4.27 -16.35
N VAL A 127 -14.12 3.74 -16.83
CA VAL A 127 -14.67 2.45 -16.38
C VAL A 127 -13.68 1.29 -16.59
N TRP A 128 -12.93 1.32 -17.68
CA TRP A 128 -11.89 0.30 -17.95
C TRP A 128 -10.69 0.46 -17.02
N GLY A 129 -10.28 1.71 -16.73
CA GLY A 129 -9.24 2.01 -15.74
C GLY A 129 -9.61 1.53 -14.34
N ASP A 130 -10.87 1.75 -13.94
CA ASP A 130 -11.37 1.32 -12.64
C ASP A 130 -11.45 -0.23 -12.55
N ILE A 131 -12.00 -0.90 -13.56
CA ILE A 131 -12.21 -2.35 -13.54
C ILE A 131 -10.88 -3.09 -13.78
N PHE A 132 -10.19 -2.82 -14.89
CA PHE A 132 -8.98 -3.57 -15.26
C PHE A 132 -7.70 -3.02 -14.64
N GLY A 133 -7.69 -1.75 -14.22
CA GLY A 133 -6.60 -1.18 -13.46
C GLY A 133 -6.77 -1.40 -11.96
N MET A 134 -7.66 -0.64 -11.35
CA MET A 134 -7.81 -0.54 -9.90
C MET A 134 -8.33 -1.83 -9.26
N SER A 135 -9.39 -2.47 -9.85
CA SER A 135 -9.90 -3.72 -9.28
C SER A 135 -8.91 -4.87 -9.43
N PHE A 136 -8.19 -4.98 -10.56
CA PHE A 136 -7.19 -6.04 -10.73
C PHE A 136 -5.97 -5.80 -9.84
N PHE A 137 -5.53 -4.55 -9.67
CA PHE A 137 -4.53 -4.20 -8.66
C PHE A 137 -4.95 -4.73 -7.28
N ALA A 138 -6.18 -4.45 -6.84
CA ALA A 138 -6.68 -4.87 -5.54
C ALA A 138 -6.86 -6.39 -5.42
N ILE A 139 -7.32 -7.08 -6.50
CA ILE A 139 -7.43 -8.55 -6.56
C ILE A 139 -6.04 -9.19 -6.36
N PHE A 140 -5.04 -8.76 -7.14
CA PHE A 140 -3.71 -9.34 -7.04
C PHE A 140 -3.03 -9.01 -5.72
N LEU A 141 -3.27 -7.83 -5.17
CA LEU A 141 -2.84 -7.47 -3.82
C LEU A 141 -3.42 -8.43 -2.77
N ALA A 142 -4.74 -8.69 -2.81
CA ALA A 142 -5.41 -9.61 -1.88
C ALA A 142 -4.95 -11.06 -2.06
N LEU A 143 -4.88 -11.55 -3.31
CA LEU A 143 -4.44 -12.90 -3.62
C LEU A 143 -3.00 -13.15 -3.17
N THR A 144 -2.10 -12.18 -3.36
CA THR A 144 -0.70 -12.30 -2.93
C THR A 144 -0.60 -12.40 -1.41
N ARG A 145 -1.37 -11.60 -0.66
CA ARG A 145 -1.45 -11.69 0.81
C ARG A 145 -1.99 -13.05 1.26
N THR A 146 -3.06 -13.53 0.62
CA THR A 146 -3.65 -14.85 0.90
C THR A 146 -2.65 -15.97 0.58
N PHE A 147 -1.93 -15.86 -0.54
CA PHE A 147 -0.90 -16.83 -0.92
C PHE A 147 0.26 -16.84 0.09
N TYR A 148 0.71 -15.66 0.53
CA TYR A 148 1.74 -15.55 1.55
C TYR A 148 1.29 -16.19 2.88
N ALA A 149 0.05 -15.98 3.31
CA ALA A 149 -0.49 -16.58 4.52
C ALA A 149 -0.34 -18.11 4.54
N LYS A 150 -0.47 -18.76 3.37
CA LYS A 150 -0.42 -20.22 3.25
C LYS A 150 0.99 -20.76 3.00
N TYR A 151 1.80 -20.05 2.22
CA TYR A 151 3.08 -20.56 1.70
C TYR A 151 4.28 -19.66 2.02
N GLY A 152 4.04 -18.51 2.64
CA GLY A 152 5.06 -17.50 2.90
C GLY A 152 6.16 -18.02 3.81
N LYS A 153 7.39 -17.64 3.48
CA LYS A 153 8.59 -17.89 4.28
C LYS A 153 9.55 -16.73 4.08
N ASN A 154 10.33 -16.40 5.10
CA ASN A 154 11.38 -15.41 5.02
C ASN A 154 10.87 -14.04 4.53
N ILE A 155 10.09 -13.39 5.40
CA ILE A 155 9.46 -12.10 5.10
C ILE A 155 10.46 -11.04 4.60
N TYR A 156 11.69 -11.08 5.08
CA TYR A 156 12.73 -10.17 4.67
C TYR A 156 13.03 -10.24 3.15
N LYS A 157 13.14 -11.47 2.61
CA LYS A 157 13.34 -11.67 1.16
C LYS A 157 12.11 -11.19 0.38
N VAL A 158 10.91 -11.48 0.88
CA VAL A 158 9.66 -11.06 0.26
C VAL A 158 9.62 -9.53 0.16
N LEU A 159 9.86 -8.81 1.25
CA LEU A 159 9.91 -7.34 1.24
C LEU A 159 10.95 -6.80 0.25
N THR A 160 12.13 -7.41 0.18
CA THR A 160 13.19 -6.97 -0.73
C THR A 160 12.78 -7.15 -2.20
N PHE A 161 12.26 -8.33 -2.57
CA PHE A 161 11.76 -8.57 -3.93
C PHE A 161 10.54 -7.72 -4.28
N SER A 162 9.67 -7.47 -3.32
CA SER A 162 8.53 -6.58 -3.44
C SER A 162 8.97 -5.15 -3.79
N MET A 163 9.92 -4.59 -3.06
CA MET A 163 10.44 -3.25 -3.34
C MET A 163 11.13 -3.19 -4.72
N ILE A 164 11.96 -4.18 -5.07
CA ILE A 164 12.64 -4.24 -6.39
C ILE A 164 11.59 -4.35 -7.51
N GLY A 165 10.61 -5.21 -7.36
CA GLY A 165 9.53 -5.36 -8.34
C GLY A 165 8.72 -4.07 -8.51
N ALA A 166 8.43 -3.36 -7.41
CA ALA A 166 7.77 -2.06 -7.47
C ALA A 166 8.61 -1.03 -8.24
N VAL A 167 9.94 -0.96 -8.02
CA VAL A 167 10.83 -0.08 -8.80
C VAL A 167 10.69 -0.36 -10.30
N VAL A 168 10.80 -1.63 -10.69
CA VAL A 168 10.72 -2.03 -12.11
C VAL A 168 9.37 -1.65 -12.71
N CYS A 169 8.27 -1.96 -12.01
CA CYS A 169 6.93 -1.64 -12.50
C CYS A 169 6.69 -0.14 -12.62
N TYR A 170 7.08 0.67 -11.63
CA TYR A 170 6.95 2.12 -11.69
C TYR A 170 7.75 2.73 -12.85
N VAL A 171 8.97 2.24 -13.11
CA VAL A 171 9.75 2.65 -14.27
C VAL A 171 9.02 2.29 -15.57
N ILE A 172 8.49 1.06 -15.69
CA ILE A 172 7.73 0.66 -16.88
C ILE A 172 6.50 1.56 -17.07
N VAL A 173 5.73 1.84 -16.02
CA VAL A 173 4.59 2.75 -16.05
C VAL A 173 5.01 4.14 -16.58
N ALA A 174 6.12 4.66 -16.09
CA ALA A 174 6.61 5.99 -16.47
C ALA A 174 7.07 6.07 -17.93
N ILE A 175 7.81 5.07 -18.42
CA ILE A 175 8.49 5.20 -19.74
C ILE A 175 7.78 4.48 -20.89
N SER A 176 6.91 3.50 -20.62
CA SER A 176 6.28 2.71 -21.68
C SER A 176 5.40 3.58 -22.60
N PRO A 177 5.55 3.47 -23.95
CA PRO A 177 4.64 4.09 -24.89
C PRO A 177 3.33 3.32 -25.07
N SER A 178 3.28 2.04 -24.65
CA SER A 178 2.12 1.17 -24.80
C SER A 178 1.18 1.29 -23.60
N ALA A 179 -0.07 1.68 -23.85
CA ALA A 179 -1.10 1.75 -22.83
C ALA A 179 -1.34 0.40 -22.13
N ILE A 180 -1.33 -0.70 -22.89
CA ILE A 180 -1.54 -2.05 -22.36
C ILE A 180 -0.39 -2.46 -21.43
N ILE A 181 0.86 -2.22 -21.83
CA ILE A 181 2.04 -2.55 -21.01
C ILE A 181 2.02 -1.72 -19.72
N SER A 182 1.71 -0.43 -19.82
CA SER A 182 1.58 0.45 -18.64
C SER A 182 0.46 -0.03 -17.70
N LEU A 183 -0.70 -0.41 -18.24
CA LEU A 183 -1.80 -0.94 -17.45
C LEU A 183 -1.42 -2.25 -16.73
N ILE A 184 -0.78 -3.19 -17.44
CA ILE A 184 -0.30 -4.44 -16.83
C ILE A 184 0.72 -4.12 -15.72
N ALA A 185 1.66 -3.21 -15.97
CA ALA A 185 2.62 -2.81 -14.95
C ALA A 185 1.95 -2.18 -13.72
N CYS A 186 0.92 -1.33 -13.90
CA CYS A 186 0.13 -0.79 -12.78
C CYS A 186 -0.51 -1.91 -11.94
N VAL A 187 -1.09 -2.92 -12.59
CA VAL A 187 -1.71 -4.07 -11.91
C VAL A 187 -0.66 -4.90 -11.17
N VAL A 188 0.50 -5.14 -11.78
CA VAL A 188 1.61 -5.90 -11.17
C VAL A 188 2.20 -5.17 -9.96
N VAL A 189 2.12 -3.83 -9.90
CA VAL A 189 2.46 -3.09 -8.67
C VAL A 189 1.64 -3.62 -7.48
N GLY A 190 0.36 -4.00 -7.67
CA GLY A 190 -0.45 -4.60 -6.63
C GLY A 190 0.14 -5.88 -6.04
N ILE A 191 0.75 -6.74 -6.87
CA ILE A 191 1.51 -7.91 -6.40
C ILE A 191 2.74 -7.47 -5.63
N CYS A 192 3.52 -6.55 -6.21
CA CYS A 192 4.79 -6.11 -5.66
C CYS A 192 4.63 -5.37 -4.32
N THR A 193 3.56 -4.58 -4.15
CA THR A 193 3.35 -3.79 -2.93
C THR A 193 2.56 -4.52 -1.86
N SER A 194 1.91 -5.63 -2.20
CA SER A 194 0.98 -6.36 -1.33
C SER A 194 1.52 -6.64 0.08
N MET A 195 2.77 -7.07 0.19
CA MET A 195 3.37 -7.45 1.47
C MET A 195 4.13 -6.30 2.16
N LEU A 196 4.19 -5.11 1.57
CA LEU A 196 4.97 -4.01 2.15
C LEU A 196 4.39 -3.51 3.48
N TRP A 197 3.07 -3.51 3.63
CA TRP A 197 2.41 -3.15 4.88
C TRP A 197 2.41 -4.32 5.88
N PRO A 198 1.70 -5.45 5.65
CA PRO A 198 1.63 -6.54 6.62
C PRO A 198 2.99 -7.17 6.89
N GLY A 199 3.82 -7.31 5.87
CA GLY A 199 5.14 -7.90 6.01
C GLY A 199 6.11 -7.08 6.86
N THR A 200 5.96 -5.74 6.87
CA THR A 200 6.77 -4.91 7.77
C THR A 200 6.31 -5.04 9.22
N LEU A 201 5.00 -5.27 9.48
CA LEU A 201 4.50 -5.62 10.81
C LEU A 201 5.07 -6.96 11.28
N ILE A 202 5.04 -7.98 10.42
CA ILE A 202 5.65 -9.30 10.71
C ILE A 202 7.16 -9.14 11.00
N LEU A 203 7.88 -8.37 10.20
CA LEU A 203 9.30 -8.10 10.42
C LEU A 203 9.56 -7.39 11.74
N MET A 204 8.69 -6.47 12.13
CA MET A 204 8.76 -5.79 13.43
C MET A 204 8.61 -6.80 14.58
N GLU A 205 7.61 -7.69 14.51
CA GLU A 205 7.38 -8.73 15.52
C GLU A 205 8.58 -9.67 15.65
N GLU A 206 9.20 -10.07 14.52
CA GLU A 206 10.37 -10.93 14.54
C GLU A 206 11.63 -10.27 15.09
N LYS A 207 11.82 -8.95 14.92
CA LYS A 207 13.10 -8.28 15.11
C LYS A 207 13.13 -7.25 16.23
N VAL A 208 11.98 -6.79 16.70
CA VAL A 208 11.89 -5.82 17.78
C VAL A 208 11.48 -6.56 19.06
N PRO A 209 12.32 -6.59 20.11
CA PRO A 209 11.96 -7.21 21.37
C PRO A 209 10.77 -6.51 22.04
N GLU A 210 9.91 -7.29 22.70
CA GLU A 210 8.80 -6.79 23.52
C GLU A 210 7.90 -5.77 22.77
N VAL A 211 7.38 -6.21 21.63
CA VAL A 211 6.48 -5.38 20.81
C VAL A 211 5.17 -5.14 21.56
N GLY A 212 4.92 -3.89 21.92
CA GLY A 212 3.69 -3.47 22.59
C GLY A 212 2.72 -2.74 21.65
N VAL A 213 1.51 -2.48 22.14
CA VAL A 213 0.46 -1.74 21.39
C VAL A 213 0.97 -0.41 20.85
N ALA A 214 1.86 0.28 21.60
CA ALA A 214 2.47 1.53 21.17
C ALA A 214 3.33 1.38 19.89
N ALA A 215 4.03 0.25 19.71
CA ALA A 215 4.80 -0.01 18.51
C ALA A 215 3.87 -0.16 17.28
N TYR A 216 2.78 -0.90 17.40
CA TYR A 216 1.76 -0.99 16.36
C TYR A 216 1.12 0.36 16.02
N ALA A 217 0.88 1.21 17.02
CA ALA A 217 0.35 2.55 16.81
C ALA A 217 1.34 3.42 16.02
N LEU A 218 2.64 3.35 16.33
CA LEU A 218 3.69 4.06 15.59
C LEU A 218 3.82 3.53 14.14
N MET A 219 3.74 2.21 13.96
CA MET A 219 3.75 1.60 12.62
C MET A 219 2.57 2.07 11.80
N ALA A 220 1.35 2.04 12.37
CA ALA A 220 0.15 2.53 11.70
C ALA A 220 0.28 4.02 11.34
N ALA A 221 0.70 4.86 12.27
CA ALA A 221 0.91 6.29 12.02
C ALA A 221 1.94 6.54 10.92
N GLY A 222 3.06 5.80 10.91
CA GLY A 222 4.07 5.88 9.84
C GLY A 222 3.53 5.44 8.49
N GLY A 223 2.75 4.36 8.44
CA GLY A 223 2.10 3.88 7.23
C GLY A 223 1.05 4.86 6.70
N ASP A 224 0.16 5.35 7.56
CA ASP A 224 -0.89 6.31 7.18
C ASP A 224 -0.30 7.65 6.71
N PHE A 225 0.79 8.09 7.32
CA PHE A 225 1.52 9.26 6.85
C PHE A 225 2.10 9.04 5.45
N GLY A 226 2.70 7.87 5.16
CA GLY A 226 3.18 7.53 3.82
C GLY A 226 2.04 7.43 2.80
N ALA A 227 0.92 6.82 3.19
CA ALA A 227 -0.27 6.68 2.36
C ALA A 227 -0.91 8.03 1.97
N SER A 228 -0.74 9.04 2.81
CA SER A 228 -1.23 10.39 2.54
C SER A 228 -0.19 11.25 1.79
N PHE A 229 1.07 11.16 2.20
CA PHE A 229 2.16 12.00 1.71
C PHE A 229 2.46 11.77 0.22
N ALA A 230 2.63 10.51 -0.18
CA ALA A 230 3.10 10.21 -1.53
C ALA A 230 2.07 10.50 -2.62
N PRO A 231 0.77 10.14 -2.51
CA PRO A 231 -0.23 10.51 -3.50
C PRO A 231 -0.40 12.03 -3.63
N GLN A 232 -0.36 12.77 -2.51
CA GLN A 232 -0.44 14.23 -2.52
C GLN A 232 0.77 14.84 -3.23
N THR A 233 1.96 14.35 -2.93
CA THR A 233 3.20 14.81 -3.58
C THR A 233 3.15 14.57 -5.08
N LEU A 234 2.65 13.39 -5.51
CA LEU A 234 2.48 13.10 -6.93
C LEU A 234 1.52 14.10 -7.59
N GLY A 235 0.38 14.43 -6.96
CA GLY A 235 -0.56 15.42 -7.47
C GLY A 235 0.11 16.76 -7.72
N VAL A 236 0.83 17.28 -6.72
CA VAL A 236 1.57 18.54 -6.85
C VAL A 236 2.60 18.49 -8.00
N ILE A 237 3.28 17.37 -8.20
CA ILE A 237 4.23 17.20 -9.30
C ILE A 237 3.50 17.22 -10.64
N VAL A 238 2.42 16.44 -10.78
CA VAL A 238 1.62 16.38 -12.02
C VAL A 238 1.12 17.76 -12.39
N ASP A 239 0.50 18.49 -11.45
CA ASP A 239 -0.07 19.81 -11.69
C ASP A 239 0.99 20.81 -12.16
N ASN A 240 2.15 20.87 -11.48
CA ASN A 240 3.21 21.82 -11.83
C ASN A 240 3.91 21.46 -13.13
N VAL A 241 4.14 20.17 -13.39
CA VAL A 241 4.79 19.74 -14.63
C VAL A 241 3.89 19.94 -15.82
N SER A 242 2.60 19.62 -15.73
CA SER A 242 1.64 19.72 -16.84
C SER A 242 1.50 21.15 -17.42
N VAL A 243 1.79 22.18 -16.62
CA VAL A 243 1.73 23.58 -17.08
C VAL A 243 3.10 24.15 -17.47
N SER A 244 4.17 23.35 -17.38
CA SER A 244 5.53 23.82 -17.66
C SER A 244 5.86 23.81 -19.15
N GLU A 245 6.65 24.79 -19.60
CA GLU A 245 7.20 24.81 -20.98
C GLU A 245 8.03 23.56 -21.29
N TRP A 246 8.70 23.01 -20.27
CA TRP A 246 9.44 21.78 -20.38
C TRP A 246 8.55 20.59 -20.77
N ALA A 247 7.36 20.44 -20.17
CA ALA A 247 6.42 19.39 -20.52
C ALA A 247 5.86 19.57 -21.95
N VAL A 248 5.62 20.79 -22.38
CA VAL A 248 5.22 21.10 -23.77
C VAL A 248 6.30 20.64 -24.75
N ASN A 249 7.57 21.00 -24.51
CA ASN A 249 8.69 20.64 -25.38
C ASN A 249 8.91 19.11 -25.45
N ILE A 250 8.86 18.42 -24.31
CA ILE A 250 8.95 16.94 -24.25
C ILE A 250 7.74 16.30 -24.93
N GLY A 251 6.56 16.85 -24.71
CA GLY A 251 5.32 16.37 -25.34
C GLY A 251 5.39 16.42 -26.86
N LEU A 252 5.93 17.49 -27.43
CA LEU A 252 6.14 17.61 -28.89
C LEU A 252 7.08 16.52 -29.42
N VAL A 253 8.15 16.19 -28.70
CA VAL A 253 9.13 15.16 -29.11
C VAL A 253 8.52 13.76 -29.01
N LEU A 254 7.76 13.48 -27.94
CA LEU A 254 7.22 12.15 -27.66
C LEU A 254 5.79 11.94 -28.19
N SER A 255 5.19 12.93 -28.84
CA SER A 255 3.77 12.94 -29.29
C SER A 255 2.81 12.70 -28.11
N LEU A 256 3.09 13.36 -26.98
CA LEU A 256 2.28 13.31 -25.76
C LEU A 256 1.72 14.68 -25.43
N THR A 257 0.58 14.72 -24.73
CA THR A 257 0.10 15.99 -24.16
C THR A 257 0.97 16.39 -22.95
N PRO A 258 1.06 17.70 -22.60
CA PRO A 258 1.79 18.11 -21.40
C PRO A 258 1.28 17.44 -20.12
N GLU A 259 -0.01 17.16 -20.03
CA GLU A 259 -0.63 16.42 -18.93
C GLU A 259 -0.13 14.97 -18.87
N GLN A 260 -0.06 14.27 -20.00
CA GLN A 260 0.52 12.92 -20.08
C GLN A 260 1.99 12.90 -19.65
N VAL A 261 2.76 13.92 -20.03
CA VAL A 261 4.15 14.08 -19.55
C VAL A 261 4.16 14.28 -18.05
N GLY A 262 3.27 15.09 -17.49
CA GLY A 262 3.12 15.30 -16.04
C GLY A 262 2.88 14.00 -15.29
N PHE A 263 1.91 13.18 -15.73
CA PHE A 263 1.62 11.88 -15.12
C PHE A 263 2.79 10.90 -15.19
N LYS A 264 3.42 10.77 -16.37
CA LYS A 264 4.57 9.87 -16.56
C LYS A 264 5.76 10.30 -15.71
N PHE A 265 6.04 11.58 -15.65
CA PHE A 265 7.10 12.14 -14.81
C PHE A 265 6.80 11.95 -13.32
N GLY A 266 5.56 12.19 -12.89
CA GLY A 266 5.13 11.92 -11.53
C GLY A 266 5.35 10.46 -11.12
N MET A 267 4.98 9.50 -11.97
CA MET A 267 5.22 8.07 -11.73
C MET A 267 6.73 7.73 -11.68
N LEU A 268 7.54 8.40 -12.50
CA LEU A 268 9.00 8.25 -12.44
C LEU A 268 9.56 8.75 -11.10
N ILE A 269 9.13 9.91 -10.63
CA ILE A 269 9.53 10.43 -9.31
C ILE A 269 9.05 9.52 -8.17
N ALA A 270 7.83 8.97 -8.26
CA ALA A 270 7.32 8.04 -7.26
C ALA A 270 8.18 6.78 -7.11
N THR A 271 9.00 6.44 -8.10
CA THR A 271 9.97 5.34 -8.02
C THR A 271 10.99 5.52 -6.89
N ILE A 272 11.19 6.76 -6.42
CA ILE A 272 12.13 7.05 -5.31
C ILE A 272 11.74 6.31 -4.02
N PHE A 273 10.44 6.13 -3.75
CA PHE A 273 9.99 5.48 -2.53
C PHE A 273 10.41 4.00 -2.45
N PRO A 274 10.13 3.16 -3.45
CA PRO A 274 10.61 1.78 -3.41
C PRO A 274 12.13 1.68 -3.57
N ILE A 275 12.82 2.60 -4.26
CA ILE A 275 14.30 2.64 -4.29
C ILE A 275 14.85 2.86 -2.88
N LEU A 276 14.36 3.86 -2.17
CA LEU A 276 14.75 4.11 -0.79
C LEU A 276 14.40 2.91 0.11
N GLY A 277 13.29 2.22 -0.17
CA GLY A 277 12.90 0.99 0.50
C GLY A 277 13.91 -0.14 0.32
N VAL A 278 14.44 -0.35 -0.89
CA VAL A 278 15.50 -1.33 -1.15
C VAL A 278 16.77 -0.99 -0.36
N ILE A 279 17.18 0.27 -0.37
CA ILE A 279 18.37 0.74 0.37
C ILE A 279 18.17 0.54 1.88
N LEU A 280 17.00 0.91 2.39
CA LEU A 280 16.66 0.76 3.80
C LEU A 280 16.67 -0.72 4.22
N LEU A 281 16.05 -1.60 3.44
CA LEU A 281 16.07 -3.04 3.72
C LEU A 281 17.49 -3.59 3.71
N ALA A 282 18.35 -3.20 2.76
CA ALA A 282 19.74 -3.61 2.76
C ALA A 282 20.48 -3.17 4.04
N TYR A 283 20.20 -1.96 4.53
CA TYR A 283 20.73 -1.47 5.81
C TYR A 283 20.18 -2.25 7.01
N MET A 284 18.84 -2.50 7.03
CA MET A 284 18.18 -3.28 8.09
C MET A 284 18.75 -4.70 8.19
N LYS A 285 19.07 -5.34 7.05
CA LYS A 285 19.71 -6.67 7.02
C LYS A 285 21.02 -6.67 7.79
N LYS A 286 21.84 -5.66 7.59
CA LYS A 286 23.11 -5.51 8.31
C LYS A 286 22.88 -5.23 9.79
N HIS A 287 21.90 -4.41 10.11
CA HIS A 287 21.57 -4.05 11.50
C HIS A 287 21.04 -5.24 12.29
N PHE A 288 20.09 -6.01 11.72
CA PHE A 288 19.50 -7.19 12.36
C PHE A 288 20.39 -8.44 12.32
N GLY A 289 21.35 -8.51 11.41
CA GLY A 289 22.32 -9.60 11.34
C GLY A 289 23.51 -9.45 12.29
N GLN A 290 23.62 -8.29 12.96
CA GLN A 290 24.64 -8.00 13.97
C GLN A 290 24.10 -8.10 15.41
N ALA A 291 22.80 -8.32 15.58
CA ALA A 291 22.11 -8.52 16.84
C ALA A 291 21.82 -9.99 17.07
#